data_cf29d5072b4283b784f769398bce4847
#
_entry.id   cf29d5072b4283b784f769398bce4847
#
_cell.length_a   1.000
_cell.length_b   1.000
_cell.length_c   1.000
_cell.angle_alpha   90.00
_cell.angle_beta   90.00
_cell.angle_gamma   90.00
#
_symmetry.space_group_name_H-M   'P 1'
#
loop_
_entity.id
_entity.type
_entity.pdbx_description
1 polymer ?
#
loop_
_entity_poly.entity_id
_entity_poly.type
_entity_poly.pdbx_seq_one_letter_code
_entity_poly.pdbx_strand_id
1 'polypeptide(L)'
;MKKQIFYMTFIALLSGCNCYKGNILQIEEQGSFAVGGTVLTDSLGHKYHGDHAYVFYQKPVDARKYPLVFAHGVGQFSKTWETTPYGREGFQNIFLRKGFSTYLVDQPRRENAGRSTEAVTLEPVFDEEEWFNRFRVGIYPDYFEGVQFSRDREALNQYFRQMTPTIGPLDFDVYSDAYAALFDKIGPAIFVTHSQGGPVGWFTLLKTKNIKAIVAYEPGGSVPFPTGQVPEEGKVLTRSKKTEGIEVPMAVFKRYMEIPIIIYYGDNLPETDEHPELYEWTRRLHLMRKWAEMLNKLGGDVTVIHLPDVGLHGNTHFPMSDLNNVEVADLLSKWLYEKQLDR
;
A
#
# COMPACT_ATOMS: atom_id res chain seq x y z
N MET A 1 41.27 30.82 72.35
CA MET A 1 41.36 30.09 71.08
C MET A 1 39.94 29.56 70.76
N LYS A 2 39.22 30.21 69.85
CA LYS A 2 37.86 29.77 69.37
C LYS A 2 38.06 29.01 68.08
N LYS A 3 37.71 27.73 68.09
CA LYS A 3 37.66 26.90 66.86
C LYS A 3 36.37 27.24 66.09
N GLN A 4 36.50 27.78 64.88
CA GLN A 4 35.41 27.88 63.92
C GLN A 4 35.29 26.56 63.16
N ILE A 5 34.12 25.94 63.22
CA ILE A 5 33.75 24.76 62.43
C ILE A 5 33.10 25.27 61.19
N PHE A 6 33.69 25.01 60.01
CA PHE A 6 33.13 25.31 58.70
C PHE A 6 32.21 24.13 58.28
N TYR A 7 30.93 24.35 58.20
CA TYR A 7 30.00 23.43 57.58
C TYR A 7 30.03 23.63 56.08
N MET A 8 30.55 22.64 55.37
CA MET A 8 30.51 22.58 53.90
C MET A 8 29.16 21.98 53.47
N THR A 9 28.22 22.81 53.04
CA THR A 9 26.95 22.34 52.51
C THR A 9 27.18 21.83 51.09
N PHE A 10 27.07 20.50 50.90
CA PHE A 10 27.13 19.85 49.61
C PHE A 10 25.74 20.06 48.93
N ILE A 11 25.63 21.01 48.01
CA ILE A 11 24.47 21.13 47.13
C ILE A 11 24.62 20.07 46.04
N ALA A 12 23.88 18.94 46.14
CA ALA A 12 23.74 17.98 45.09
C ALA A 12 22.90 18.61 43.97
N LEU A 13 23.58 19.04 42.91
CA LEU A 13 22.93 19.36 41.65
C LEU A 13 22.35 18.06 41.08
N LEU A 14 21.05 17.81 41.32
CA LEU A 14 20.26 16.87 40.55
C LEU A 14 20.14 17.45 39.12
N SER A 15 21.11 17.10 38.28
CA SER A 15 20.93 17.24 36.82
C SER A 15 19.74 16.37 36.42
N GLY A 16 18.58 16.97 36.39
CA GLY A 16 17.42 16.36 35.78
C GLY A 16 17.78 16.00 34.34
N CYS A 17 17.94 14.73 34.05
CA CYS A 17 17.88 14.24 32.69
C CYS A 17 16.57 14.76 32.11
N ASN A 18 16.65 15.86 31.37
CA ASN A 18 15.61 16.20 30.40
C ASN A 18 15.61 15.06 29.40
N CYS A 19 14.86 14.00 29.71
CA CYS A 19 14.45 13.07 28.69
C CYS A 19 13.79 13.91 27.61
N TYR A 20 14.49 14.04 26.51
CA TYR A 20 13.96 14.54 25.26
C TYR A 20 12.69 13.74 25.02
N LYS A 21 11.52 14.31 25.32
CA LYS A 21 10.20 13.80 24.87
C LYS A 21 10.06 14.07 23.38
N GLY A 22 11.09 13.76 22.62
CA GLY A 22 11.07 13.69 21.19
C GLY A 22 10.28 12.43 20.86
N ASN A 23 9.17 12.60 20.25
CA ASN A 23 8.41 11.77 19.33
C ASN A 23 8.69 10.24 19.40
N ILE A 24 8.77 9.67 20.63
CA ILE A 24 9.00 8.25 20.85
C ILE A 24 7.79 7.48 20.35
N LEU A 25 8.02 6.52 19.47
CA LEU A 25 7.00 5.57 19.06
C LEU A 25 6.96 4.44 20.11
N GLN A 26 5.83 4.30 20.80
CA GLN A 26 5.62 3.26 21.80
C GLN A 26 4.81 2.11 21.19
N ILE A 27 5.40 0.94 21.12
CA ILE A 27 4.78 -0.29 20.61
C ILE A 27 4.40 -1.17 21.80
N GLU A 28 3.12 -1.48 21.92
CA GLU A 28 2.59 -2.41 22.92
C GLU A 28 2.87 -3.86 22.53
N GLU A 29 2.72 -4.18 21.23
CA GLU A 29 2.87 -5.53 20.69
C GLU A 29 3.41 -5.48 19.26
N GLN A 30 4.28 -6.41 18.93
CA GLN A 30 4.73 -6.67 17.56
C GLN A 30 5.03 -8.14 17.36
N GLY A 31 4.94 -8.60 16.10
CA GLY A 31 5.25 -9.97 15.75
C GLY A 31 5.08 -10.24 14.27
N SER A 32 5.22 -11.51 13.91
CA SER A 32 4.99 -11.95 12.54
C SER A 32 4.39 -13.35 12.49
N PHE A 33 3.70 -13.65 11.39
CA PHE A 33 3.13 -14.96 11.12
C PHE A 33 2.92 -15.15 9.61
N ALA A 34 2.75 -16.41 9.19
CA ALA A 34 2.27 -16.74 7.86
C ALA A 34 0.78 -17.04 7.88
N VAL A 35 0.07 -16.77 6.78
CA VAL A 35 -1.38 -16.96 6.66
C VAL A 35 -1.78 -17.38 5.24
N GLY A 36 -2.86 -18.16 5.13
CA GLY A 36 -3.32 -18.69 3.86
C GLY A 36 -2.37 -19.74 3.27
N GLY A 37 -2.39 -19.87 1.97
CA GLY A 37 -1.52 -20.77 1.22
C GLY A 37 -2.08 -22.16 1.01
N THR A 38 -1.29 -22.96 0.31
CA THR A 38 -1.63 -24.33 -0.10
C THR A 38 -0.61 -25.32 0.44
N VAL A 39 -1.08 -26.51 0.83
CA VAL A 39 -0.24 -27.63 1.21
C VAL A 39 -0.33 -28.73 0.14
N LEU A 40 0.75 -28.92 -0.61
CA LEU A 40 0.90 -30.04 -1.53
C LEU A 40 1.38 -31.27 -0.78
N THR A 41 0.95 -32.45 -1.21
CA THR A 41 1.40 -33.74 -0.67
C THR A 41 1.79 -34.65 -1.83
N ASP A 42 3.00 -35.22 -1.80
CA ASP A 42 3.45 -36.16 -2.79
C ASP A 42 2.92 -37.59 -2.56
N SER A 43 3.26 -38.52 -3.43
CA SER A 43 2.84 -39.93 -3.34
C SER A 43 3.42 -40.67 -2.14
N LEU A 44 4.44 -40.15 -1.49
CA LEU A 44 5.06 -40.69 -0.27
C LEU A 44 4.53 -40.04 1.01
N GLY A 45 3.63 -39.06 0.89
CA GLY A 45 3.07 -38.31 2.03
C GLY A 45 3.91 -37.11 2.49
N HIS A 46 4.98 -36.76 1.79
CA HIS A 46 5.77 -35.57 2.10
C HIS A 46 4.99 -34.29 1.75
N LYS A 47 5.14 -33.28 2.57
CA LYS A 47 4.36 -32.03 2.47
C LYS A 47 5.22 -30.85 2.01
N TYR A 48 4.61 -29.99 1.22
CA TYR A 48 5.16 -28.71 0.79
C TYR A 48 4.13 -27.59 1.04
N HIS A 49 4.50 -26.61 1.86
CA HIS A 49 3.69 -25.43 2.14
C HIS A 49 4.13 -24.29 1.22
N GLY A 50 3.23 -23.79 0.37
CA GLY A 50 3.50 -22.67 -0.56
C GLY A 50 2.33 -21.74 -0.67
N ASP A 51 2.49 -20.65 -1.44
CA ASP A 51 1.46 -19.66 -1.74
C ASP A 51 0.81 -18.97 -0.52
N HIS A 52 1.47 -19.00 0.64
CA HIS A 52 1.07 -18.25 1.83
C HIS A 52 1.54 -16.79 1.74
N ALA A 53 0.91 -15.89 2.49
CA ALA A 53 1.43 -14.56 2.76
C ALA A 53 2.26 -14.55 4.05
N TYR A 54 3.27 -13.68 4.12
CA TYR A 54 3.97 -13.33 5.35
C TYR A 54 3.45 -12.00 5.87
N VAL A 55 3.23 -11.90 7.17
CA VAL A 55 2.68 -10.71 7.81
C VAL A 55 3.58 -10.29 8.97
N PHE A 56 4.05 -9.06 8.95
CA PHE A 56 4.67 -8.39 10.09
C PHE A 56 3.69 -7.35 10.64
N TYR A 57 3.48 -7.30 11.96
CA TYR A 57 2.57 -6.35 12.57
C TYR A 57 3.18 -5.62 13.75
N GLN A 58 2.70 -4.39 13.95
CA GLN A 58 2.97 -3.57 15.12
C GLN A 58 1.68 -2.92 15.61
N LYS A 59 1.50 -2.94 16.93
CA LYS A 59 0.38 -2.32 17.62
C LYS A 59 0.92 -1.26 18.56
N PRO A 60 0.59 0.03 18.36
CA PRO A 60 1.00 1.08 19.29
C PRO A 60 0.19 1.01 20.59
N VAL A 61 0.70 1.63 21.65
CA VAL A 61 -0.06 1.84 22.89
C VAL A 61 -1.29 2.67 22.58
N ASP A 62 -2.43 2.32 23.18
CA ASP A 62 -3.74 2.95 22.95
C ASP A 62 -4.17 2.91 21.48
N ALA A 63 -3.98 1.76 20.84
CA ALA A 63 -4.29 1.58 19.43
C ALA A 63 -5.75 1.84 19.11
N ARG A 64 -5.98 2.47 17.94
CA ARG A 64 -7.31 2.66 17.34
C ARG A 64 -7.96 1.30 17.03
N LYS A 65 -9.29 1.29 16.96
CA LYS A 65 -10.10 0.08 16.81
C LYS A 65 -9.77 -0.72 15.54
N TYR A 66 -9.59 -0.05 14.41
CA TYR A 66 -9.37 -0.71 13.13
C TYR A 66 -7.92 -0.58 12.71
N PRO A 67 -7.16 -1.69 12.60
CA PRO A 67 -5.81 -1.67 12.06
C PRO A 67 -5.81 -1.38 10.56
N LEU A 68 -4.64 -0.94 10.05
CA LEU A 68 -4.36 -0.81 8.63
C LEU A 68 -3.59 -2.05 8.15
N VAL A 69 -4.13 -2.70 7.12
CA VAL A 69 -3.47 -3.82 6.42
C VAL A 69 -2.96 -3.30 5.09
N PHE A 70 -1.67 -3.46 4.80
CA PHE A 70 -1.01 -2.89 3.64
C PHE A 70 -0.67 -3.94 2.59
N ALA A 71 -1.11 -3.71 1.35
CA ALA A 71 -0.81 -4.52 0.17
C ALA A 71 0.02 -3.72 -0.84
N HIS A 72 1.20 -4.21 -1.16
CA HIS A 72 2.12 -3.61 -2.13
C HIS A 72 1.74 -3.89 -3.59
N GLY A 73 2.43 -3.24 -4.54
CA GLY A 73 2.27 -3.40 -5.98
C GLY A 73 3.17 -4.47 -6.62
N VAL A 74 3.19 -4.47 -7.96
CA VAL A 74 4.10 -5.32 -8.76
C VAL A 74 5.56 -4.89 -8.50
N GLY A 75 6.46 -5.87 -8.50
CA GLY A 75 7.88 -5.61 -8.26
C GLY A 75 8.19 -5.06 -6.87
N GLN A 76 7.26 -5.12 -5.92
CA GLN A 76 7.38 -4.55 -4.59
C GLN A 76 7.12 -5.61 -3.50
N PHE A 77 7.44 -5.26 -2.25
CA PHE A 77 7.15 -6.01 -1.04
C PHE A 77 6.85 -5.03 0.12
N SER A 78 6.72 -5.51 1.33
CA SER A 78 6.37 -4.70 2.52
C SER A 78 7.21 -3.44 2.70
N LYS A 79 8.48 -3.45 2.23
CA LYS A 79 9.40 -2.31 2.23
C LYS A 79 8.81 -1.03 1.65
N THR A 80 7.87 -1.13 0.70
CA THR A 80 7.15 0.02 0.11
C THR A 80 6.50 0.92 1.17
N TRP A 81 6.09 0.35 2.29
CA TRP A 81 5.38 1.04 3.36
C TRP A 81 6.25 1.45 4.54
N GLU A 82 7.49 0.94 4.59
CA GLU A 82 8.45 1.19 5.66
C GLU A 82 9.17 2.54 5.47
N THR A 83 10.50 2.54 5.51
CA THR A 83 11.34 3.72 5.26
C THR A 83 11.38 4.05 3.77
N THR A 84 11.19 5.31 3.42
CA THR A 84 11.31 5.79 2.03
C THR A 84 12.71 5.55 1.46
N PRO A 85 12.90 5.56 0.13
CA PRO A 85 14.22 5.36 -0.49
C PRO A 85 15.32 6.34 -0.02
N TYR A 86 14.94 7.48 0.51
CA TYR A 86 15.86 8.50 1.04
C TYR A 86 15.85 8.60 2.57
N GLY A 87 15.43 7.53 3.27
CA GLY A 87 15.62 7.35 4.71
C GLY A 87 14.60 8.03 5.62
N ARG A 88 13.50 8.59 5.09
CA ARG A 88 12.41 9.16 5.89
C ARG A 88 11.41 8.07 6.34
N GLU A 89 10.59 8.38 7.34
CA GLU A 89 9.49 7.51 7.75
C GLU A 89 8.49 7.33 6.60
N GLY A 90 8.14 6.07 6.31
CA GLY A 90 7.04 5.73 5.43
C GLY A 90 5.73 5.57 6.20
N PHE A 91 4.69 5.12 5.51
CA PHE A 91 3.34 5.04 6.06
C PHE A 91 3.23 4.15 7.31
N GLN A 92 4.03 3.10 7.43
CA GLN A 92 4.05 2.29 8.65
C GLN A 92 4.26 3.15 9.89
N ASN A 93 5.36 3.89 9.97
CA ASN A 93 5.69 4.70 11.14
C ASN A 93 4.75 5.90 11.29
N ILE A 94 4.37 6.54 10.18
CA ILE A 94 3.43 7.68 10.20
C ILE A 94 2.09 7.25 10.81
N PHE A 95 1.53 6.11 10.41
CA PHE A 95 0.24 5.64 10.92
C PHE A 95 0.33 5.04 12.33
N LEU A 96 1.45 4.40 12.69
CA LEU A 96 1.71 4.03 14.09
C LEU A 96 1.70 5.26 15.01
N ARG A 97 2.32 6.38 14.59
CA ARG A 97 2.26 7.65 15.35
C ARG A 97 0.87 8.26 15.42
N LYS A 98 0.02 7.97 14.43
CA LYS A 98 -1.39 8.35 14.41
C LYS A 98 -2.28 7.38 15.21
N GLY A 99 -1.68 6.37 15.87
CA GLY A 99 -2.37 5.41 16.73
C GLY A 99 -2.97 4.21 16.01
N PHE A 100 -2.69 3.98 14.73
CA PHE A 100 -3.16 2.80 14.04
C PHE A 100 -2.19 1.63 14.21
N SER A 101 -2.70 0.43 14.51
CA SER A 101 -1.94 -0.79 14.30
C SER A 101 -1.69 -1.00 12.81
N THR A 102 -0.51 -1.48 12.45
CA THR A 102 -0.11 -1.70 11.06
C THR A 102 0.23 -3.16 10.82
N TYR A 103 -0.27 -3.71 9.73
CA TYR A 103 0.02 -5.05 9.24
C TYR A 103 0.64 -4.91 7.85
N LEU A 104 1.95 -5.13 7.76
CA LEU A 104 2.68 -5.15 6.50
C LEU A 104 2.68 -6.56 5.95
N VAL A 105 2.31 -6.72 4.70
CA VAL A 105 2.13 -8.04 4.09
C VAL A 105 3.05 -8.20 2.89
N ASP A 106 3.91 -9.24 2.92
CA ASP A 106 4.49 -9.77 1.71
C ASP A 106 3.47 -10.73 1.10
N GLN A 107 2.98 -10.37 -0.09
CA GLN A 107 1.98 -11.17 -0.81
C GLN A 107 2.56 -12.55 -1.16
N PRO A 108 1.73 -13.59 -1.35
CA PRO A 108 2.21 -14.85 -1.85
C PRO A 108 3.18 -14.72 -3.02
N ARG A 109 4.23 -15.52 -3.03
CA ARG A 109 5.27 -15.51 -4.08
C ARG A 109 6.14 -14.24 -4.10
N ARG A 110 6.24 -13.53 -2.95
CA ARG A 110 7.09 -12.34 -2.78
C ARG A 110 7.93 -12.47 -1.51
N GLU A 111 9.16 -11.98 -1.54
CA GLU A 111 10.12 -11.88 -0.43
C GLU A 111 9.98 -12.97 0.64
N ASN A 112 9.58 -12.62 1.88
CA ASN A 112 9.42 -13.59 2.98
C ASN A 112 8.32 -14.63 2.73
N ALA A 113 7.46 -14.42 1.73
CA ALA A 113 6.41 -15.33 1.27
C ALA A 113 6.78 -16.02 -0.06
N GLY A 114 8.08 -16.18 -0.34
CA GLY A 114 8.61 -16.61 -1.64
C GLY A 114 8.44 -18.09 -1.99
N ARG A 115 7.73 -18.92 -1.20
CA ARG A 115 7.46 -20.32 -1.59
C ARG A 115 6.23 -20.42 -2.48
N SER A 116 6.44 -20.74 -3.75
CA SER A 116 5.36 -20.93 -4.73
C SER A 116 5.04 -22.42 -4.89
N THR A 117 3.77 -22.76 -5.11
CA THR A 117 3.37 -24.12 -5.57
C THR A 117 3.57 -24.32 -7.06
N GLU A 118 3.94 -23.28 -7.80
CA GLU A 118 4.24 -23.30 -9.22
C GLU A 118 5.74 -23.19 -9.48
N ALA A 119 6.24 -23.92 -10.48
CA ALA A 119 7.63 -23.81 -10.91
C ALA A 119 7.86 -22.49 -11.66
N VAL A 120 9.02 -21.85 -11.39
CA VAL A 120 9.43 -20.63 -12.09
C VAL A 120 10.95 -20.60 -12.26
N THR A 121 11.40 -20.05 -13.39
CA THR A 121 12.80 -19.67 -13.61
C THR A 121 12.87 -18.14 -13.55
N LEU A 122 13.79 -17.61 -12.75
CA LEU A 122 14.03 -16.18 -12.64
C LEU A 122 15.23 -15.81 -13.51
N GLU A 123 15.03 -14.84 -14.38
CA GLU A 123 16.09 -14.24 -15.20
C GLU A 123 16.23 -12.76 -14.81
N PRO A 124 17.45 -12.19 -14.86
CA PRO A 124 17.64 -10.74 -14.71
C PRO A 124 16.88 -9.99 -15.80
N VAL A 125 16.08 -9.01 -15.42
CA VAL A 125 15.36 -8.14 -16.35
C VAL A 125 15.91 -6.71 -16.21
N PHE A 126 16.33 -6.14 -17.35
CA PHE A 126 16.92 -4.79 -17.40
C PHE A 126 15.80 -3.79 -17.76
N ASP A 127 14.99 -3.41 -16.77
CA ASP A 127 13.79 -2.60 -16.97
C ASP A 127 13.67 -1.40 -15.98
N GLU A 128 14.76 -1.04 -15.29
CA GLU A 128 14.76 0.04 -14.30
C GLU A 128 14.39 1.39 -14.91
N GLU A 129 14.90 1.69 -16.12
CA GLU A 129 14.60 2.92 -16.86
C GLU A 129 13.11 2.97 -17.28
N GLU A 130 12.54 1.84 -17.68
CA GLU A 130 11.12 1.75 -18.00
C GLU A 130 10.27 1.99 -16.75
N TRP A 131 10.65 1.41 -15.60
CA TRP A 131 9.94 1.66 -14.34
C TRP A 131 10.10 3.09 -13.84
N PHE A 132 11.26 3.75 -14.06
CA PHE A 132 11.43 5.17 -13.77
C PHE A 132 10.39 6.02 -14.50
N ASN A 133 10.19 5.78 -15.79
CA ASN A 133 9.21 6.48 -16.60
C ASN A 133 7.79 6.13 -16.16
N ARG A 134 7.45 4.84 -16.13
CA ARG A 134 6.12 4.33 -15.79
C ARG A 134 5.64 4.78 -14.41
N PHE A 135 6.54 4.91 -13.46
CA PHE A 135 6.23 5.38 -12.12
C PHE A 135 6.26 6.91 -11.99
N ARG A 136 6.43 7.60 -13.11
CA ARG A 136 6.31 9.06 -13.23
C ARG A 136 7.32 9.82 -12.37
N VAL A 137 8.53 9.27 -12.23
CA VAL A 137 9.66 10.01 -11.68
C VAL A 137 10.18 11.03 -12.70
N GLY A 138 10.13 10.67 -13.99
CA GLY A 138 10.54 11.48 -15.10
C GLY A 138 10.51 10.70 -16.41
N ILE A 139 11.24 11.17 -17.40
CA ILE A 139 11.64 10.42 -18.60
C ILE A 139 13.15 10.21 -18.50
N TYR A 140 13.55 8.98 -18.22
CA TYR A 140 14.94 8.68 -17.88
C TYR A 140 15.94 9.24 -18.93
N PRO A 141 17.03 9.90 -18.49
CA PRO A 141 17.46 10.09 -17.08
C PRO A 141 16.91 11.37 -16.42
N ASP A 142 16.01 12.11 -17.07
CA ASP A 142 15.55 13.41 -16.64
C ASP A 142 14.31 13.30 -15.74
N TYR A 143 14.36 13.99 -14.61
CA TYR A 143 13.26 14.06 -13.65
C TYR A 143 12.21 15.09 -14.09
N PHE A 144 10.94 14.83 -13.84
CA PHE A 144 9.91 15.85 -14.04
C PHE A 144 10.16 17.07 -13.14
N GLU A 145 9.77 18.24 -13.63
CA GLU A 145 9.82 19.46 -12.82
C GLU A 145 8.86 19.35 -11.64
N GLY A 146 9.34 19.69 -10.43
CA GLY A 146 8.52 19.64 -9.22
C GLY A 146 8.18 18.23 -8.71
N VAL A 147 8.75 17.17 -9.31
CA VAL A 147 8.49 15.79 -8.85
C VAL A 147 8.86 15.64 -7.38
N GLN A 148 8.00 14.95 -6.62
CA GLN A 148 8.19 14.68 -5.20
C GLN A 148 9.09 13.46 -4.94
N PHE A 149 10.08 13.26 -5.79
CA PHE A 149 11.11 12.24 -5.65
C PHE A 149 12.48 12.89 -5.44
N SER A 150 13.31 12.30 -4.58
CA SER A 150 14.65 12.81 -4.33
C SER A 150 15.54 12.64 -5.58
N ARG A 151 16.26 13.72 -5.95
CA ARG A 151 17.25 13.67 -7.04
C ARG A 151 18.62 13.15 -6.58
N ASP A 152 18.73 12.71 -5.31
CA ASP A 152 19.92 12.06 -4.82
C ASP A 152 20.09 10.69 -5.49
N ARG A 153 21.28 10.45 -6.03
CA ARG A 153 21.62 9.18 -6.68
C ARG A 153 21.44 7.97 -5.78
N GLU A 154 21.74 8.09 -4.48
CA GLU A 154 21.55 6.97 -3.55
C GLU A 154 20.06 6.70 -3.30
N ALA A 155 19.21 7.72 -3.28
CA ALA A 155 17.78 7.53 -3.20
C ALA A 155 17.23 6.73 -4.41
N LEU A 156 17.70 7.04 -5.63
CA LEU A 156 17.34 6.28 -6.82
C LEU A 156 17.86 4.83 -6.75
N ASN A 157 19.12 4.62 -6.29
CA ASN A 157 19.67 3.30 -6.08
C ASN A 157 18.86 2.48 -5.06
N GLN A 158 18.44 3.08 -3.96
CA GLN A 158 17.59 2.42 -2.95
C GLN A 158 16.21 2.10 -3.49
N TYR A 159 15.65 2.97 -4.33
CA TYR A 159 14.38 2.75 -4.98
C TYR A 159 14.41 1.51 -5.90
N PHE A 160 15.43 1.36 -6.74
CA PHE A 160 15.57 0.18 -7.58
C PHE A 160 15.90 -1.09 -6.78
N ARG A 161 16.69 -1.01 -5.70
CA ARG A 161 17.01 -2.15 -4.84
C ARG A 161 15.82 -2.68 -4.04
N GLN A 162 14.76 -1.93 -3.88
CA GLN A 162 13.53 -2.46 -3.27
C GLN A 162 12.63 -3.21 -4.28
N MET A 163 13.02 -3.28 -5.54
CA MET A 163 12.28 -4.08 -6.52
C MET A 163 12.61 -5.56 -6.35
N THR A 164 11.58 -6.40 -6.41
CA THR A 164 11.68 -7.83 -6.17
C THR A 164 10.90 -8.62 -7.21
N PRO A 165 11.38 -9.79 -7.66
CA PRO A 165 10.66 -10.63 -8.60
C PRO A 165 9.44 -11.28 -7.94
N THR A 166 8.50 -11.73 -8.77
CA THR A 166 7.44 -12.65 -8.37
C THR A 166 7.90 -14.08 -8.61
N ILE A 167 7.86 -14.93 -7.59
CA ILE A 167 8.23 -16.34 -7.68
C ILE A 167 6.98 -17.16 -8.07
N GLY A 168 6.63 -17.15 -9.34
CA GLY A 168 5.45 -17.82 -9.89
C GLY A 168 4.52 -16.86 -10.65
N PRO A 169 3.45 -17.36 -11.25
CA PRO A 169 2.51 -16.55 -12.00
C PRO A 169 1.70 -15.62 -11.06
N LEU A 170 1.27 -14.48 -11.63
CA LEU A 170 0.30 -13.62 -10.98
C LEU A 170 -1.06 -14.31 -10.94
N ASP A 171 -1.53 -14.60 -9.74
CA ASP A 171 -2.82 -15.22 -9.47
C ASP A 171 -3.58 -14.43 -8.40
N PHE A 172 -4.59 -13.70 -8.82
CA PHE A 172 -5.38 -12.87 -7.89
C PHE A 172 -6.23 -13.69 -6.92
N ASP A 173 -6.58 -14.94 -7.24
CA ASP A 173 -7.29 -15.82 -6.31
C ASP A 173 -6.37 -16.24 -5.17
N VAL A 174 -5.15 -16.68 -5.47
CA VAL A 174 -4.13 -17.02 -4.47
C VAL A 174 -3.87 -15.82 -3.54
N TYR A 175 -3.72 -14.62 -4.11
CA TYR A 175 -3.43 -13.43 -3.32
C TYR A 175 -4.61 -13.03 -2.45
N SER A 176 -5.81 -12.96 -3.03
CA SER A 176 -7.01 -12.56 -2.28
C SER A 176 -7.44 -13.58 -1.24
N ASP A 177 -7.20 -14.89 -1.44
CA ASP A 177 -7.42 -15.93 -0.44
C ASP A 177 -6.50 -15.74 0.78
N ALA A 178 -5.21 -15.43 0.55
CA ALA A 178 -4.28 -15.17 1.64
C ALA A 178 -4.67 -13.92 2.45
N TYR A 179 -5.08 -12.84 1.78
CA TYR A 179 -5.58 -11.65 2.48
C TYR A 179 -6.91 -11.89 3.19
N ALA A 180 -7.85 -12.64 2.59
CA ALA A 180 -9.08 -13.01 3.26
C ALA A 180 -8.81 -13.79 4.55
N ALA A 181 -7.90 -14.76 4.50
CA ALA A 181 -7.47 -15.51 5.69
C ALA A 181 -6.80 -14.60 6.74
N LEU A 182 -6.05 -13.55 6.30
CA LEU A 182 -5.52 -12.55 7.23
C LEU A 182 -6.65 -11.79 7.93
N PHE A 183 -7.60 -11.22 7.16
CA PHE A 183 -8.73 -10.47 7.72
C PHE A 183 -9.59 -11.34 8.65
N ASP A 184 -9.78 -12.61 8.31
CA ASP A 184 -10.54 -13.54 9.16
C ASP A 184 -9.79 -13.87 10.47
N LYS A 185 -8.45 -13.86 10.42
CA LYS A 185 -7.60 -14.08 11.61
C LYS A 185 -7.58 -12.87 12.54
N ILE A 186 -7.44 -11.65 11.99
CA ILE A 186 -7.25 -10.44 12.81
C ILE A 186 -8.57 -9.70 13.12
N GLY A 187 -9.65 -10.03 12.40
CA GLY A 187 -10.95 -9.36 12.51
C GLY A 187 -11.04 -8.08 11.66
N PRO A 188 -12.00 -7.20 11.97
CA PRO A 188 -12.30 -6.01 11.19
C PRO A 188 -11.12 -5.04 11.06
N ALA A 189 -10.74 -4.69 9.81
CA ALA A 189 -9.61 -3.82 9.51
C ALA A 189 -9.84 -2.98 8.24
N ILE A 190 -8.99 -2.00 8.00
CA ILE A 190 -8.97 -1.14 6.81
C ILE A 190 -7.91 -1.70 5.86
N PHE A 191 -8.27 -1.86 4.59
CA PHE A 191 -7.37 -2.39 3.58
C PHE A 191 -6.75 -1.26 2.76
N VAL A 192 -5.45 -1.06 2.88
CA VAL A 192 -4.66 -0.06 2.14
C VAL A 192 -3.88 -0.78 1.05
N THR A 193 -4.16 -0.47 -0.20
CA THR A 193 -3.59 -1.15 -1.37
C THR A 193 -2.82 -0.18 -2.25
N HIS A 194 -1.84 -0.70 -2.99
CA HIS A 194 -1.09 0.06 -3.97
C HIS A 194 -0.97 -0.70 -5.29
N SER A 195 -1.19 -0.01 -6.41
CA SER A 195 -0.91 -0.51 -7.76
C SER A 195 -1.58 -1.87 -8.03
N GLN A 196 -0.81 -2.92 -8.31
CA GLN A 196 -1.29 -4.31 -8.47
C GLN A 196 -2.06 -4.81 -7.23
N GLY A 197 -1.82 -4.25 -6.05
CA GLY A 197 -2.61 -4.53 -4.85
C GLY A 197 -4.06 -4.05 -4.94
N GLY A 198 -4.40 -3.10 -5.84
CA GLY A 198 -5.77 -2.64 -6.05
C GLY A 198 -6.72 -3.79 -6.43
N PRO A 199 -6.48 -4.53 -7.53
CA PRO A 199 -7.24 -5.74 -7.85
C PRO A 199 -7.31 -6.75 -6.69
N VAL A 200 -6.21 -6.96 -5.98
CA VAL A 200 -6.22 -7.83 -4.78
C VAL A 200 -7.24 -7.32 -3.76
N GLY A 201 -7.32 -5.99 -3.56
CA GLY A 201 -8.34 -5.37 -2.69
C GLY A 201 -9.75 -5.66 -3.13
N TRP A 202 -10.03 -5.50 -4.43
CA TRP A 202 -11.36 -5.76 -5.00
C TRP A 202 -11.80 -7.22 -4.82
N PHE A 203 -10.92 -8.17 -5.10
CA PHE A 203 -11.23 -9.60 -4.96
C PHE A 203 -11.29 -10.05 -3.50
N THR A 204 -10.44 -9.53 -2.62
CA THR A 204 -10.48 -9.87 -1.19
C THR A 204 -11.80 -9.45 -0.54
N LEU A 205 -12.36 -8.29 -0.91
CA LEU A 205 -13.67 -7.84 -0.40
C LEU A 205 -14.79 -8.85 -0.67
N LEU A 206 -14.69 -9.60 -1.74
CA LEU A 206 -15.70 -10.62 -2.08
C LEU A 206 -15.58 -11.88 -1.21
N LYS A 207 -14.43 -12.10 -0.55
CA LYS A 207 -14.08 -13.33 0.18
C LYS A 207 -14.22 -13.20 1.71
N THR A 208 -14.24 -11.96 2.25
CA THR A 208 -14.39 -11.73 3.69
C THR A 208 -15.35 -10.59 4.01
N LYS A 209 -15.90 -10.55 5.22
CA LYS A 209 -16.73 -9.46 5.76
C LYS A 209 -15.95 -8.51 6.68
N ASN A 210 -14.66 -8.78 6.89
CA ASN A 210 -13.85 -8.06 7.86
C ASN A 210 -13.14 -6.81 7.27
N ILE A 211 -13.32 -6.50 5.98
CA ILE A 211 -12.87 -5.23 5.41
C ILE A 211 -13.89 -4.14 5.74
N LYS A 212 -13.45 -3.07 6.42
CA LYS A 212 -14.29 -1.93 6.82
C LYS A 212 -14.20 -0.75 5.88
N ALA A 213 -13.10 -0.65 5.14
CA ALA A 213 -12.88 0.31 4.06
C ALA A 213 -11.76 -0.17 3.16
N ILE A 214 -11.74 0.29 1.92
CA ILE A 214 -10.59 0.15 1.02
C ILE A 214 -10.02 1.53 0.73
N VAL A 215 -8.70 1.64 0.87
CA VAL A 215 -7.89 2.77 0.45
C VAL A 215 -6.98 2.30 -0.66
N ALA A 216 -7.14 2.82 -1.87
CA ALA A 216 -6.35 2.38 -3.01
C ALA A 216 -5.48 3.52 -3.55
N TYR A 217 -4.17 3.36 -3.46
CA TYR A 217 -3.21 4.25 -4.09
C TYR A 217 -2.86 3.72 -5.47
N GLU A 218 -3.13 4.51 -6.52
CA GLU A 218 -2.74 4.19 -7.90
C GLU A 218 -3.17 2.79 -8.35
N PRO A 219 -4.42 2.35 -8.13
CA PRO A 219 -4.80 0.97 -8.40
C PRO A 219 -4.59 0.61 -9.86
N GLY A 220 -4.04 -0.59 -10.09
CA GLY A 220 -3.90 -1.20 -11.42
C GLY A 220 -5.24 -1.67 -11.97
N GLY A 221 -5.21 -2.37 -13.11
CA GLY A 221 -6.39 -2.87 -13.83
C GLY A 221 -7.26 -3.89 -13.09
N SER A 222 -8.03 -4.66 -13.84
CA SER A 222 -9.02 -5.63 -13.34
C SER A 222 -10.11 -4.97 -12.47
N VAL A 223 -10.61 -3.82 -12.94
CA VAL A 223 -11.68 -3.06 -12.29
C VAL A 223 -13.03 -3.73 -12.57
N PRO A 224 -13.81 -4.15 -11.56
CA PRO A 224 -15.06 -4.88 -11.78
C PRO A 224 -16.20 -3.94 -12.21
N PHE A 225 -16.86 -4.28 -13.30
CA PHE A 225 -18.06 -3.62 -13.81
C PHE A 225 -19.20 -4.63 -13.98
N PRO A 226 -20.46 -4.21 -13.92
CA PRO A 226 -21.57 -5.10 -14.25
C PRO A 226 -21.45 -5.63 -15.68
N THR A 227 -21.88 -6.88 -15.90
CA THR A 227 -21.89 -7.52 -17.22
C THR A 227 -22.53 -6.61 -18.26
N GLY A 228 -21.84 -6.41 -19.38
CA GLY A 228 -22.26 -5.53 -20.50
C GLY A 228 -22.10 -4.03 -20.23
N GLN A 229 -21.48 -3.60 -19.11
CA GLN A 229 -21.37 -2.19 -18.73
C GLN A 229 -19.91 -1.71 -18.57
N VAL A 230 -18.94 -2.49 -19.04
CA VAL A 230 -17.54 -2.06 -19.08
C VAL A 230 -17.39 -0.88 -20.06
N PRO A 231 -16.94 0.31 -19.62
CA PRO A 231 -16.75 1.46 -20.51
C PRO A 231 -15.55 1.23 -21.45
N GLU A 232 -15.44 2.05 -22.51
CA GLU A 232 -14.40 1.88 -23.55
C GLU A 232 -12.98 1.89 -22.97
N GLU A 233 -12.71 2.74 -21.98
CA GLU A 233 -11.41 2.78 -21.28
C GLU A 233 -11.08 1.45 -20.60
N GLY A 234 -12.10 0.72 -20.13
CA GLY A 234 -11.94 -0.58 -19.50
C GLY A 234 -11.74 -1.73 -20.51
N LYS A 235 -12.04 -1.53 -21.79
CA LYS A 235 -11.85 -2.55 -22.83
C LYS A 235 -10.41 -2.61 -23.38
N VAL A 236 -9.56 -1.66 -23.00
CA VAL A 236 -8.16 -1.62 -23.40
C VAL A 236 -7.39 -2.74 -22.72
N LEU A 237 -6.47 -3.36 -23.46
CA LEU A 237 -5.63 -4.43 -22.94
C LEU A 237 -4.46 -3.86 -22.10
N THR A 238 -4.25 -4.47 -20.96
CA THR A 238 -3.04 -4.28 -20.15
C THR A 238 -1.82 -4.93 -20.80
N ARG A 239 -0.62 -4.71 -20.25
CA ARG A 239 0.62 -5.42 -20.65
C ARG A 239 0.47 -6.95 -20.54
N SER A 240 -0.29 -7.43 -19.59
CA SER A 240 -0.61 -8.87 -19.42
C SER A 240 -1.67 -9.40 -20.39
N LYS A 241 -2.06 -8.59 -21.41
CA LYS A 241 -3.09 -8.91 -22.41
C LYS A 241 -4.47 -9.20 -21.82
N LYS A 242 -4.74 -8.70 -20.62
CA LYS A 242 -6.06 -8.71 -19.98
C LYS A 242 -6.68 -7.33 -20.09
N THR A 243 -8.00 -7.24 -20.13
CA THR A 243 -8.70 -5.93 -20.13
C THR A 243 -8.54 -5.22 -18.78
N GLU A 244 -8.50 -3.88 -18.81
CA GLU A 244 -8.47 -3.05 -17.60
C GLU A 244 -9.75 -3.23 -16.76
N GLY A 245 -10.92 -3.28 -17.42
CA GLY A 245 -12.19 -3.60 -16.80
C GLY A 245 -12.53 -5.09 -16.94
N ILE A 246 -13.14 -5.65 -15.91
CA ILE A 246 -13.64 -7.02 -15.92
C ILE A 246 -15.15 -7.04 -15.67
N GLU A 247 -15.84 -7.99 -16.29
CA GLU A 247 -17.28 -8.16 -16.10
C GLU A 247 -17.58 -9.03 -14.89
N VAL A 248 -18.51 -8.56 -14.04
CA VAL A 248 -19.02 -9.31 -12.89
C VAL A 248 -20.55 -9.24 -12.86
N PRO A 249 -21.22 -10.25 -12.29
CA PRO A 249 -22.68 -10.15 -12.05
C PRO A 249 -23.04 -8.93 -11.20
N MET A 250 -24.18 -8.30 -11.45
CA MET A 250 -24.66 -7.14 -10.71
C MET A 250 -24.70 -7.38 -9.19
N ALA A 251 -25.02 -8.59 -8.74
CA ALA A 251 -25.01 -8.95 -7.32
C ALA A 251 -23.58 -8.87 -6.71
N VAL A 252 -22.56 -9.25 -7.47
CA VAL A 252 -21.15 -9.11 -7.07
C VAL A 252 -20.74 -7.64 -7.07
N PHE A 253 -21.14 -6.88 -8.12
CA PHE A 253 -20.84 -5.45 -8.21
C PHE A 253 -21.40 -4.67 -7.01
N LYS A 254 -22.58 -4.99 -6.53
CA LYS A 254 -23.19 -4.35 -5.37
C LYS A 254 -22.41 -4.55 -4.05
N ARG A 255 -21.52 -5.55 -3.98
CA ARG A 255 -20.67 -5.75 -2.80
C ARG A 255 -19.72 -4.57 -2.53
N TYR A 256 -19.32 -3.84 -3.58
CA TYR A 256 -18.47 -2.66 -3.47
C TYR A 256 -19.20 -1.43 -2.89
N MET A 257 -20.51 -1.49 -2.73
CA MET A 257 -21.33 -0.46 -2.10
C MET A 257 -21.44 -0.63 -0.56
N GLU A 258 -21.01 -1.78 -0.02
CA GLU A 258 -21.21 -2.14 1.39
C GLU A 258 -20.22 -1.42 2.32
N ILE A 259 -19.16 -0.81 1.78
CA ILE A 259 -18.09 -0.15 2.53
C ILE A 259 -17.67 1.15 1.84
N PRO A 260 -17.13 2.13 2.58
CA PRO A 260 -16.52 3.30 1.95
C PRO A 260 -15.20 2.94 1.26
N ILE A 261 -14.97 3.55 0.09
CA ILE A 261 -13.75 3.35 -0.72
C ILE A 261 -13.18 4.71 -1.10
N ILE A 262 -11.86 4.89 -0.93
CA ILE A 262 -11.14 6.05 -1.44
C ILE A 262 -9.99 5.63 -2.33
N ILE A 263 -9.81 6.34 -3.43
CA ILE A 263 -8.81 6.07 -4.46
C ILE A 263 -8.00 7.34 -4.69
N TYR A 264 -6.68 7.23 -4.66
CA TYR A 264 -5.76 8.34 -4.90
C TYR A 264 -4.93 8.09 -6.15
N TYR A 265 -4.77 9.12 -6.97
CA TYR A 265 -3.84 9.17 -8.08
C TYR A 265 -2.90 10.36 -7.94
N GLY A 266 -1.61 10.15 -8.24
CA GLY A 266 -0.56 11.18 -8.22
C GLY A 266 -0.61 12.11 -9.42
N ASP A 267 0.48 12.80 -9.65
CA ASP A 267 0.63 13.82 -10.69
C ASP A 267 1.32 13.27 -11.97
N ASN A 268 1.67 14.16 -12.88
CA ASN A 268 2.35 13.87 -14.15
C ASN A 268 1.60 12.86 -15.02
N LEU A 269 0.29 13.01 -15.10
CA LEU A 269 -0.60 12.22 -15.94
C LEU A 269 -0.80 12.97 -17.29
N PRO A 270 -0.21 12.50 -18.41
CA PRO A 270 -0.34 13.19 -19.69
C PRO A 270 -1.76 13.08 -20.28
N GLU A 271 -2.17 14.06 -21.05
CA GLU A 271 -3.47 14.01 -21.75
C GLU A 271 -3.42 13.24 -23.07
N THR A 272 -2.22 13.00 -23.59
CA THR A 272 -1.98 12.32 -24.87
C THR A 272 -1.16 11.05 -24.69
N ASP A 273 -1.17 10.16 -25.69
CA ASP A 273 -0.48 8.88 -25.68
C ASP A 273 0.95 8.93 -26.28
N GLU A 274 1.56 10.10 -26.35
CA GLU A 274 2.97 10.24 -26.77
C GLU A 274 3.91 9.38 -25.89
N HIS A 275 3.56 9.17 -24.62
CA HIS A 275 4.18 8.27 -23.69
C HIS A 275 3.14 7.25 -23.19
N PRO A 276 2.93 6.13 -23.90
CA PRO A 276 1.86 5.18 -23.59
C PRO A 276 1.92 4.59 -22.18
N GLU A 277 3.16 4.43 -21.63
CA GLU A 277 3.41 3.94 -20.27
C GLU A 277 2.96 4.91 -19.18
N LEU A 278 2.92 6.22 -19.49
CA LEU A 278 2.38 7.26 -18.62
C LEU A 278 0.87 7.42 -18.83
N TYR A 279 0.43 7.44 -20.10
CA TYR A 279 -0.97 7.61 -20.46
C TYR A 279 -1.87 6.47 -19.94
N GLU A 280 -1.30 5.30 -19.71
CA GLU A 280 -1.98 4.19 -19.04
C GLU A 280 -2.59 4.62 -17.69
N TRP A 281 -1.89 5.44 -16.91
CA TRP A 281 -2.36 5.94 -15.61
C TRP A 281 -3.46 6.98 -15.75
N THR A 282 -3.42 7.83 -16.77
CA THR A 282 -4.51 8.77 -17.10
C THR A 282 -5.80 8.01 -17.41
N ARG A 283 -5.72 6.97 -18.25
CA ARG A 283 -6.88 6.11 -18.56
C ARG A 283 -7.42 5.41 -17.32
N ARG A 284 -6.54 4.94 -16.42
CA ARG A 284 -6.95 4.32 -15.16
C ARG A 284 -7.66 5.29 -14.24
N LEU A 285 -7.18 6.52 -14.11
CA LEU A 285 -7.88 7.58 -13.38
C LEU A 285 -9.29 7.80 -13.94
N HIS A 286 -9.42 7.91 -15.24
CA HIS A 286 -10.73 8.08 -15.90
C HIS A 286 -11.63 6.86 -15.67
N LEU A 287 -11.09 5.65 -15.77
CA LEU A 287 -11.83 4.42 -15.52
C LEU A 287 -12.34 4.35 -14.06
N MET A 288 -11.48 4.71 -13.09
CA MET A 288 -11.88 4.75 -11.68
C MET A 288 -12.92 5.82 -11.39
N ARG A 289 -12.87 6.97 -12.03
CA ARG A 289 -13.92 7.99 -11.92
C ARG A 289 -15.28 7.46 -12.44
N LYS A 290 -15.29 6.75 -13.56
CA LYS A 290 -16.51 6.09 -14.08
C LYS A 290 -17.01 4.99 -13.15
N TRP A 291 -16.12 4.19 -12.60
CA TRP A 291 -16.44 3.15 -11.62
C TRP A 291 -17.08 3.74 -10.35
N ALA A 292 -16.48 4.79 -9.81
CA ALA A 292 -17.01 5.50 -8.66
C ALA A 292 -18.37 6.13 -8.94
N GLU A 293 -18.53 6.78 -10.10
CA GLU A 293 -19.81 7.36 -10.53
C GLU A 293 -20.92 6.30 -10.58
N MET A 294 -20.64 5.14 -11.16
CA MET A 294 -21.60 4.04 -11.27
C MET A 294 -22.00 3.50 -9.89
N LEU A 295 -21.03 3.26 -8.99
CA LEU A 295 -21.32 2.80 -7.63
C LEU A 295 -22.11 3.83 -6.84
N ASN A 296 -21.71 5.12 -6.90
CA ASN A 296 -22.37 6.19 -6.16
C ASN A 296 -23.81 6.43 -6.65
N LYS A 297 -24.09 6.29 -7.95
CA LYS A 297 -25.47 6.31 -8.50
C LYS A 297 -26.35 5.19 -7.93
N LEU A 298 -25.76 4.08 -7.53
CA LEU A 298 -26.45 2.96 -6.92
C LEU A 298 -26.54 3.05 -5.39
N GLY A 299 -25.95 4.12 -4.77
CA GLY A 299 -25.95 4.35 -3.33
C GLY A 299 -24.67 3.89 -2.62
N GLY A 300 -23.59 3.64 -3.35
CA GLY A 300 -22.25 3.39 -2.78
C GLY A 300 -21.58 4.65 -2.25
N ASP A 301 -20.41 4.49 -1.64
CA ASP A 301 -19.61 5.57 -1.06
C ASP A 301 -18.15 5.45 -1.58
N VAL A 302 -17.92 5.93 -2.80
CA VAL A 302 -16.61 5.86 -3.47
C VAL A 302 -16.12 7.26 -3.82
N THR A 303 -14.92 7.60 -3.35
CA THR A 303 -14.24 8.88 -3.63
C THR A 303 -12.99 8.63 -4.46
N VAL A 304 -12.79 9.39 -5.53
CA VAL A 304 -11.56 9.38 -6.34
C VAL A 304 -10.93 10.76 -6.25
N ILE A 305 -9.68 10.79 -5.80
CA ILE A 305 -8.87 12.00 -5.66
C ILE A 305 -7.67 11.91 -6.61
N HIS A 306 -7.56 12.88 -7.51
CA HIS A 306 -6.33 13.20 -8.19
C HIS A 306 -5.59 14.23 -7.31
N LEU A 307 -4.42 13.90 -6.82
CA LEU A 307 -3.72 14.71 -5.80
C LEU A 307 -3.54 16.18 -6.20
N PRO A 308 -3.27 16.54 -7.47
CA PRO A 308 -3.27 17.94 -7.90
C PRO A 308 -4.60 18.68 -7.67
N ASP A 309 -5.74 18.01 -7.75
CA ASP A 309 -7.05 18.64 -7.53
C ASP A 309 -7.24 19.11 -6.06
N VAL A 310 -6.39 18.61 -5.15
CA VAL A 310 -6.39 18.99 -3.73
C VAL A 310 -5.11 19.73 -3.32
N GLY A 311 -4.32 20.21 -4.30
CA GLY A 311 -3.15 21.05 -4.09
C GLY A 311 -1.86 20.30 -3.79
N LEU A 312 -1.80 18.98 -3.97
CA LEU A 312 -0.58 18.18 -3.86
C LEU A 312 -0.06 17.85 -5.25
N HIS A 313 1.07 18.44 -5.61
CA HIS A 313 1.65 18.33 -6.94
C HIS A 313 2.96 17.54 -6.95
N GLY A 314 3.31 17.00 -8.12
CA GLY A 314 4.57 16.28 -8.38
C GLY A 314 4.61 14.86 -7.80
N ASN A 315 3.51 14.33 -7.26
CA ASN A 315 3.48 12.98 -6.72
C ASN A 315 3.68 11.93 -7.80
N THR A 316 4.56 10.98 -7.50
CA THR A 316 4.87 9.84 -8.37
C THR A 316 3.80 8.75 -8.24
N HIS A 317 4.08 7.58 -8.83
CA HIS A 317 3.27 6.38 -8.61
C HIS A 317 3.31 5.87 -7.14
N PHE A 318 4.22 6.39 -6.32
CA PHE A 318 4.38 6.01 -4.92
C PHE A 318 4.12 7.17 -3.95
N PRO A 319 2.88 7.72 -3.88
CA PRO A 319 2.59 8.87 -3.01
C PRO A 319 2.96 8.63 -1.54
N MET A 320 2.95 7.34 -1.08
CA MET A 320 3.34 6.93 0.26
C MET A 320 4.84 7.06 0.53
N SER A 321 5.66 7.14 -0.52
CA SER A 321 7.13 7.24 -0.43
C SER A 321 7.67 8.60 -0.89
N ASP A 322 6.85 9.45 -1.49
CA ASP A 322 7.22 10.75 -2.01
C ASP A 322 7.69 11.73 -0.92
N LEU A 323 8.32 12.85 -1.32
CA LEU A 323 8.84 13.86 -0.39
C LEU A 323 7.74 14.49 0.48
N ASN A 324 6.52 14.54 -0.01
CA ASN A 324 5.33 15.04 0.68
C ASN A 324 4.43 13.91 1.23
N ASN A 325 5.00 12.74 1.53
CA ASN A 325 4.22 11.58 1.98
C ASN A 325 3.44 11.82 3.29
N VAL A 326 3.88 12.74 4.14
CA VAL A 326 3.16 13.14 5.37
C VAL A 326 1.85 13.81 5.02
N GLU A 327 1.86 14.75 4.08
CA GLU A 327 0.68 15.46 3.59
C GLU A 327 -0.32 14.49 2.94
N VAL A 328 0.18 13.49 2.19
CA VAL A 328 -0.66 12.42 1.63
C VAL A 328 -1.28 11.55 2.74
N ALA A 329 -0.50 11.21 3.78
CA ALA A 329 -1.03 10.50 4.95
C ALA A 329 -2.04 11.31 5.74
N ASP A 330 -1.92 12.64 5.78
CA ASP A 330 -2.87 13.53 6.43
C ASP A 330 -4.21 13.58 5.69
N LEU A 331 -4.21 13.56 4.34
CA LEU A 331 -5.43 13.41 3.55
C LEU A 331 -6.18 12.10 3.90
N LEU A 332 -5.45 10.99 3.98
CA LEU A 332 -6.06 9.72 4.40
C LEU A 332 -6.59 9.80 5.83
N SER A 333 -5.82 10.37 6.75
CA SER A 333 -6.25 10.52 8.15
C SER A 333 -7.52 11.33 8.28
N LYS A 334 -7.66 12.41 7.51
CA LYS A 334 -8.87 13.23 7.46
C LYS A 334 -10.07 12.42 6.96
N TRP A 335 -9.91 11.67 5.87
CA TRP A 335 -10.98 10.82 5.34
C TRP A 335 -11.40 9.73 6.33
N LEU A 336 -10.44 9.08 7.00
CA LEU A 336 -10.74 8.07 8.03
C LEU A 336 -11.54 8.67 9.20
N TYR A 337 -11.20 9.89 9.61
CA TYR A 337 -11.97 10.63 10.63
C TYR A 337 -13.40 10.93 10.16
N GLU A 338 -13.58 11.44 8.94
CA GLU A 338 -14.89 11.73 8.36
C GLU A 338 -15.78 10.49 8.25
N LYS A 339 -15.17 9.31 7.96
CA LYS A 339 -15.86 8.01 7.90
C LYS A 339 -16.00 7.33 9.28
N GLN A 340 -15.53 7.95 10.37
CA GLN A 340 -15.52 7.39 11.74
C GLN A 340 -14.78 6.06 11.86
N LEU A 341 -13.73 5.88 11.08
CA LEU A 341 -12.88 4.69 11.03
C LEU A 341 -11.60 4.82 11.88
N ASP A 342 -11.44 5.94 12.54
CA ASP A 342 -10.27 6.29 13.35
C ASP A 342 -10.54 6.25 14.87
N ARG A 343 -11.66 5.67 15.32
CA ARG A 343 -12.10 5.62 16.73
C ARG A 343 -11.94 4.25 17.34
#